data_6b13133c3345beb813fb2713ea921c3f
#
_entry.id   6b13133c3345beb813fb2713ea921c3f
#
_cell.length_a   1.000
_cell.length_b   1.000
_cell.length_c   1.000
_cell.angle_alpha   90.00
_cell.angle_beta   90.00
_cell.angle_gamma   90.00
#
_symmetry.space_group_name_H-M   'P 1'
#
loop_
_entity.id
_entity.type
_entity.pdbx_description
1 polymer ?
#
loop_
_entity_poly.entity_id
_entity_poly.type
_entity_poly.pdbx_seq_one_letter_code
_entity_poly.pdbx_strand_id
1 'polypeptide(L)'
;MNIFIGTALAALVLLSASCADAKVRQYKVQVVKEYIHDETSFTQGLFFLDGEMIETTGQYGESTLRKVDLATGKALKRFDFDRKYFLEGSVELNGNIFILTWLNKVAFVYDAKTLAYKSTWSYPREGWGLTTDGKSLIASDGSARLYFMDDKFKQQKVLTVKMNGRPVQMLNELEWIDGKIWANVYMTDMIVIINPSDGMVEGTVDCSGLLPRSLRDANTDVLNGIAYNPKDGKIYLTGKCWKRLYEVRLVEK
;
A
#
# COMPACT_ATOMS: atom_id res chain seq x y z
N MET A 1 22.81 54.58 53.31
CA MET A 1 21.57 54.06 52.77
C MET A 1 21.99 53.10 51.65
N ASN A 2 22.22 51.82 52.01
CA ASN A 2 22.75 50.79 51.09
C ASN A 2 21.59 50.03 50.51
N ILE A 3 21.45 50.09 49.16
CA ILE A 3 20.46 49.35 48.40
C ILE A 3 21.11 48.03 47.93
N PHE A 4 20.66 46.89 48.47
CA PHE A 4 21.00 45.55 47.96
C PHE A 4 20.09 45.21 46.76
N ILE A 5 20.70 45.05 45.59
CA ILE A 5 20.05 44.53 44.43
C ILE A 5 20.26 43.00 44.40
N GLY A 6 19.21 42.25 44.72
CA GLY A 6 19.21 40.79 44.63
C GLY A 6 18.93 40.35 43.20
N THR A 7 19.90 39.73 42.55
CA THR A 7 19.74 39.03 41.26
C THR A 7 19.12 37.65 41.48
N ALA A 8 17.88 37.50 41.05
CA ALA A 8 17.22 36.20 41.01
C ALA A 8 17.70 35.43 39.76
N LEU A 9 18.40 34.32 39.97
CA LEU A 9 18.82 33.39 38.92
C LEU A 9 17.65 32.42 38.62
N ALA A 10 16.97 32.60 37.50
CA ALA A 10 15.94 31.65 37.02
C ALA A 10 16.61 30.44 36.39
N ALA A 11 16.57 29.30 37.05
CA ALA A 11 17.02 28.03 36.49
C ALA A 11 15.98 27.52 35.48
N LEU A 12 16.35 27.52 34.20
CA LEU A 12 15.57 26.93 33.11
C LEU A 12 15.75 25.40 33.14
N VAL A 13 14.79 24.66 33.67
CA VAL A 13 14.78 23.21 33.64
C VAL A 13 14.31 22.77 32.22
N LEU A 14 15.27 22.39 31.38
CA LEU A 14 14.99 21.70 30.10
C LEU A 14 14.51 20.29 30.41
N LEU A 15 13.18 20.08 30.38
CA LEU A 15 12.59 18.76 30.32
C LEU A 15 12.90 18.16 28.96
N SER A 16 13.91 17.32 28.85
CA SER A 16 14.13 16.43 27.73
C SER A 16 13.03 15.37 27.78
N ALA A 17 11.97 15.54 27.00
CA ALA A 17 11.04 14.46 26.72
C ALA A 17 11.81 13.38 25.94
N SER A 18 12.24 12.30 26.61
CA SER A 18 12.69 11.12 25.93
C SER A 18 11.47 10.52 25.25
N CYS A 19 11.37 10.64 23.91
CA CYS A 19 10.47 9.79 23.13
C CYS A 19 10.97 8.36 23.33
N ALA A 20 10.35 7.63 24.26
CA ALA A 20 10.49 6.19 24.29
C ALA A 20 9.94 5.69 22.95
N ASP A 21 10.77 5.05 22.13
CA ASP A 21 10.33 4.40 20.90
C ASP A 21 9.18 3.46 21.28
N ALA A 22 7.98 3.76 20.82
CA ALA A 22 6.82 2.90 21.06
C ALA A 22 7.14 1.52 20.47
N LYS A 23 7.00 0.48 21.27
CA LYS A 23 7.27 -0.90 20.84
C LYS A 23 6.42 -1.23 19.60
N VAL A 24 7.06 -1.63 18.52
CA VAL A 24 6.37 -2.08 17.30
C VAL A 24 5.50 -3.29 17.63
N ARG A 25 4.18 -3.18 17.42
CA ARG A 25 3.24 -4.27 17.66
C ARG A 25 3.46 -5.37 16.62
N GLN A 26 3.27 -6.60 17.04
CA GLN A 26 3.43 -7.76 16.15
C GLN A 26 2.11 -8.48 16.01
N TYR A 27 1.70 -8.70 14.77
CA TYR A 27 0.45 -9.37 14.44
C TYR A 27 0.72 -10.62 13.59
N LYS A 28 -0.19 -11.57 13.68
CA LYS A 28 -0.38 -12.65 12.71
C LYS A 28 -1.70 -12.48 12.00
N VAL A 29 -1.79 -12.98 10.78
CA VAL A 29 -3.06 -13.12 10.08
C VAL A 29 -3.80 -14.36 10.57
N GLN A 30 -5.10 -14.22 10.76
CA GLN A 30 -6.03 -15.34 10.88
C GLN A 30 -6.96 -15.30 9.69
N VAL A 31 -7.00 -16.36 8.91
CA VAL A 31 -7.91 -16.50 7.77
C VAL A 31 -9.34 -16.61 8.29
N VAL A 32 -10.22 -15.75 7.81
CA VAL A 32 -11.66 -15.76 8.07
C VAL A 32 -12.36 -16.51 6.94
N LYS A 33 -11.97 -16.23 5.69
CA LYS A 33 -12.54 -16.86 4.50
C LYS A 33 -11.53 -16.87 3.36
N GLU A 34 -11.60 -17.91 2.52
CA GLU A 34 -10.83 -18.03 1.29
C GLU A 34 -11.73 -17.77 0.10
N TYR A 35 -11.18 -17.12 -0.90
CA TYR A 35 -11.80 -16.86 -2.20
C TYR A 35 -10.90 -17.38 -3.31
N ILE A 36 -11.50 -17.70 -4.44
CA ILE A 36 -10.75 -17.99 -5.67
C ILE A 36 -10.10 -16.71 -6.15
N HIS A 37 -8.84 -16.80 -6.57
CA HIS A 37 -8.14 -15.73 -7.24
C HIS A 37 -7.57 -16.25 -8.56
N ASP A 38 -7.52 -15.40 -9.58
CA ASP A 38 -7.00 -15.77 -10.90
C ASP A 38 -5.48 -15.95 -10.83
N GLU A 39 -5.02 -17.19 -10.96
CA GLU A 39 -3.59 -17.55 -10.89
C GLU A 39 -2.73 -16.94 -11.99
N THR A 40 -3.34 -16.29 -12.99
CA THR A 40 -2.63 -15.50 -14.00
C THR A 40 -2.46 -14.03 -13.60
N SER A 41 -3.06 -13.61 -12.47
CA SER A 41 -2.96 -12.25 -11.97
C SER A 41 -1.60 -12.00 -11.31
N PHE A 42 -0.71 -11.31 -11.99
CA PHE A 42 0.49 -10.76 -11.38
C PHE A 42 0.13 -9.46 -10.65
N THR A 43 -0.50 -9.59 -9.47
CA THR A 43 -1.13 -8.50 -8.71
C THR A 43 -0.14 -7.42 -8.32
N GLN A 44 -0.44 -6.16 -8.69
CA GLN A 44 0.38 -4.99 -8.40
C GLN A 44 -0.39 -3.88 -7.68
N GLY A 45 -1.71 -3.82 -7.81
CA GLY A 45 -2.58 -2.95 -7.05
C GLY A 45 -3.92 -3.63 -6.82
N LEU A 46 -4.46 -3.48 -5.61
CA LEU A 46 -5.71 -4.11 -5.20
C LEU A 46 -6.46 -3.16 -4.25
N PHE A 47 -7.71 -2.83 -4.56
CA PHE A 47 -8.50 -1.96 -3.70
C PHE A 47 -10.01 -2.16 -3.91
N PHE A 48 -10.83 -1.65 -3.00
CA PHE A 48 -12.28 -1.63 -3.16
C PHE A 48 -12.78 -0.28 -3.66
N LEU A 49 -13.63 -0.32 -4.68
CA LEU A 49 -14.37 0.81 -5.21
C LEU A 49 -15.86 0.52 -5.12
N ASP A 50 -16.61 1.28 -4.31
CA ASP A 50 -18.06 1.11 -4.09
C ASP A 50 -18.47 -0.31 -3.65
N GLY A 51 -17.55 -1.08 -3.06
CA GLY A 51 -17.76 -2.46 -2.62
C GLY A 51 -17.44 -3.51 -3.68
N GLU A 52 -16.88 -3.08 -4.82
CA GLU A 52 -16.39 -3.94 -5.88
C GLU A 52 -14.86 -3.96 -5.86
N MET A 53 -14.26 -5.12 -6.06
CA MET A 53 -12.81 -5.25 -6.07
C MET A 53 -12.23 -4.82 -7.42
N ILE A 54 -11.26 -3.93 -7.37
CA ILE A 54 -10.47 -3.48 -8.52
C ILE A 54 -9.05 -4.01 -8.36
N GLU A 55 -8.50 -4.54 -9.45
CA GLU A 55 -7.15 -5.09 -9.48
C GLU A 55 -6.39 -4.56 -10.69
N THR A 56 -5.14 -4.17 -10.50
CA THR A 56 -4.16 -3.99 -11.57
C THR A 56 -3.12 -5.09 -11.53
N THR A 57 -2.80 -5.63 -12.71
CA THR A 57 -1.81 -6.69 -12.85
C THR A 57 -0.64 -6.23 -13.71
N GLY A 58 0.57 -6.63 -13.34
CA GLY A 58 1.79 -6.37 -14.10
C GLY A 58 2.05 -7.38 -15.22
N GLN A 59 3.25 -7.40 -15.69
CA GLN A 59 3.86 -8.16 -16.79
C GLN A 59 3.69 -7.49 -18.17
N TYR A 60 4.81 -7.41 -18.89
CA TYR A 60 4.83 -6.88 -20.25
C TYR A 60 4.01 -7.74 -21.20
N GLY A 61 3.00 -7.16 -21.83
CA GLY A 61 2.09 -7.86 -22.73
C GLY A 61 0.91 -8.53 -22.04
N GLU A 62 0.83 -8.49 -20.70
CA GLU A 62 -0.22 -9.13 -19.90
C GLU A 62 -0.86 -8.19 -18.86
N SER A 63 -0.37 -6.96 -18.78
CA SER A 63 -0.86 -5.96 -17.83
C SER A 63 -2.32 -5.59 -18.06
N THR A 64 -3.10 -5.59 -16.97
CA THR A 64 -4.56 -5.33 -17.04
C THR A 64 -5.06 -4.46 -15.89
N LEU A 65 -6.14 -3.73 -16.15
CA LEU A 65 -7.05 -3.19 -15.13
C LEU A 65 -8.30 -4.06 -15.10
N ARG A 66 -8.70 -4.55 -13.95
CA ARG A 66 -9.83 -5.48 -13.79
C ARG A 66 -10.80 -5.01 -12.72
N LYS A 67 -12.08 -5.28 -12.95
CA LYS A 67 -13.11 -5.36 -11.93
C LYS A 67 -13.37 -6.83 -11.66
N VAL A 68 -13.17 -7.28 -10.43
CA VAL A 68 -13.15 -8.70 -10.07
C VAL A 68 -14.42 -9.07 -9.31
N ASP A 69 -15.05 -10.16 -9.70
CA ASP A 69 -16.09 -10.82 -8.91
C ASP A 69 -15.43 -11.58 -7.75
N LEU A 70 -15.62 -11.10 -6.54
CA LEU A 70 -15.04 -11.69 -5.34
C LEU A 70 -15.49 -13.16 -5.11
N ALA A 71 -16.70 -13.53 -5.54
CA ALA A 71 -17.22 -14.89 -5.32
C ALA A 71 -16.53 -15.91 -6.21
N THR A 72 -16.18 -15.54 -7.44
CA THR A 72 -15.65 -16.46 -8.47
C THR A 72 -14.18 -16.21 -8.82
N GLY A 73 -13.60 -15.07 -8.41
CA GLY A 73 -12.27 -14.62 -8.78
C GLY A 73 -12.15 -14.20 -10.26
N LYS A 74 -13.26 -14.17 -11.01
CA LYS A 74 -13.26 -13.83 -12.43
C LYS A 74 -13.37 -12.34 -12.66
N ALA A 75 -12.72 -11.85 -13.72
CA ALA A 75 -12.90 -10.48 -14.15
C ALA A 75 -14.31 -10.28 -14.75
N LEU A 76 -15.11 -9.41 -14.11
CA LEU A 76 -16.39 -8.91 -14.65
C LEU A 76 -16.16 -7.90 -15.77
N LYS A 77 -15.05 -7.16 -15.67
CA LYS A 77 -14.59 -6.21 -16.67
C LYS A 77 -13.07 -6.23 -16.69
N ARG A 78 -12.49 -6.18 -17.90
CA ARG A 78 -11.03 -6.23 -18.09
C ARG A 78 -10.63 -5.27 -19.20
N PHE A 79 -9.54 -4.57 -18.97
CA PHE A 79 -8.86 -3.72 -19.95
C PHE A 79 -7.41 -4.16 -20.05
N ASP A 80 -7.02 -4.55 -21.26
CA ASP A 80 -5.65 -4.92 -21.58
C ASP A 80 -4.87 -3.66 -21.98
N PHE A 81 -3.60 -3.60 -21.59
CA PHE A 81 -2.71 -2.50 -21.90
C PHE A 81 -1.73 -2.87 -23.02
N ASP A 82 -1.20 -1.86 -23.72
CA ASP A 82 -0.16 -2.05 -24.73
C ASP A 82 1.02 -2.81 -24.12
N ARG A 83 1.56 -3.76 -24.88
CA ARG A 83 2.63 -4.70 -24.48
C ARG A 83 3.89 -4.03 -23.92
N LYS A 84 4.10 -2.75 -24.20
CA LYS A 84 5.22 -1.96 -23.68
C LYS A 84 5.05 -1.50 -22.22
N TYR A 85 3.87 -1.62 -21.65
CA TYR A 85 3.59 -1.19 -20.28
C TYR A 85 3.61 -2.37 -19.32
N PHE A 86 4.25 -2.15 -18.19
CA PHE A 86 4.13 -2.97 -17.01
C PHE A 86 3.38 -2.14 -15.97
N LEU A 87 2.11 -2.47 -15.72
CA LEU A 87 1.32 -1.76 -14.73
C LEU A 87 1.74 -2.12 -13.31
N GLU A 88 1.50 -1.18 -12.42
CA GLU A 88 1.85 -1.24 -11.01
C GLU A 88 0.64 -0.85 -10.15
N GLY A 89 0.90 -0.30 -8.95
CA GLY A 89 -0.12 0.08 -7.99
C GLY A 89 -1.19 1.01 -8.56
N SER A 90 -2.38 0.90 -8.03
CA SER A 90 -3.53 1.69 -8.45
C SER A 90 -4.43 2.04 -7.26
N VAL A 91 -5.14 3.17 -7.37
CA VAL A 91 -6.09 3.62 -6.35
C VAL A 91 -7.12 4.57 -6.97
N GLU A 92 -8.27 4.68 -6.33
CA GLU A 92 -9.28 5.71 -6.66
C GLU A 92 -9.05 6.97 -5.80
N LEU A 93 -9.13 8.15 -6.43
CA LEU A 93 -9.19 9.43 -5.76
C LEU A 93 -10.02 10.42 -6.59
N ASN A 94 -11.00 11.07 -5.96
CA ASN A 94 -11.83 12.12 -6.58
C ASN A 94 -12.52 11.68 -7.88
N GLY A 95 -13.07 10.46 -7.93
CA GLY A 95 -13.76 9.91 -9.10
C GLY A 95 -12.84 9.46 -10.23
N ASN A 96 -11.54 9.32 -9.97
CA ASN A 96 -10.55 8.85 -10.92
C ASN A 96 -9.76 7.66 -10.36
N ILE A 97 -9.51 6.64 -11.19
CA ILE A 97 -8.55 5.59 -10.88
C ILE A 97 -7.21 6.01 -11.46
N PHE A 98 -6.20 6.07 -10.61
CA PHE A 98 -4.81 6.33 -10.97
C PHE A 98 -4.06 5.00 -11.00
N ILE A 99 -3.23 4.79 -12.03
CA ILE A 99 -2.48 3.53 -12.23
C ILE A 99 -1.04 3.89 -12.58
N LEU A 100 -0.09 3.39 -11.81
CA LEU A 100 1.34 3.59 -12.07
C LEU A 100 1.86 2.59 -13.09
N THR A 101 3.03 2.88 -13.65
CA THR A 101 3.83 1.94 -14.44
C THR A 101 5.23 1.79 -13.83
N TRP A 102 5.83 0.61 -13.99
CA TRP A 102 7.16 0.34 -13.44
C TRP A 102 8.23 1.28 -14.03
N LEU A 103 8.76 0.99 -15.22
CA LEU A 103 9.87 1.72 -15.83
C LEU A 103 9.45 2.75 -16.90
N ASN A 104 8.20 2.73 -17.32
CA ASN A 104 7.70 3.58 -18.40
C ASN A 104 7.57 5.06 -17.99
N LYS A 105 7.64 5.38 -16.70
CA LYS A 105 7.58 6.74 -16.15
C LYS A 105 6.31 7.51 -16.56
N VAL A 106 5.21 6.78 -16.65
CA VAL A 106 3.89 7.33 -16.88
C VAL A 106 2.90 6.75 -15.89
N ALA A 107 1.82 7.49 -15.65
CA ALA A 107 0.65 7.06 -14.92
C ALA A 107 -0.59 7.24 -15.78
N PHE A 108 -1.51 6.30 -15.74
CA PHE A 108 -2.79 6.37 -16.42
C PHE A 108 -3.88 6.83 -15.47
N VAL A 109 -4.85 7.56 -16.02
CA VAL A 109 -6.04 8.01 -15.30
C VAL A 109 -7.27 7.50 -16.03
N TYR A 110 -8.12 6.80 -15.29
CA TYR A 110 -9.40 6.26 -15.74
C TYR A 110 -10.54 6.88 -14.92
N ASP A 111 -11.71 6.99 -15.52
CA ASP A 111 -12.91 7.38 -14.80
C ASP A 111 -13.35 6.23 -13.87
N ALA A 112 -13.54 6.51 -12.58
CA ALA A 112 -13.83 5.48 -11.59
C ALA A 112 -15.20 4.81 -11.81
N LYS A 113 -16.19 5.53 -12.32
CA LYS A 113 -17.56 5.03 -12.52
C LYS A 113 -17.68 4.18 -13.79
N THR A 114 -17.08 4.65 -14.89
CA THR A 114 -17.23 4.02 -16.20
C THR A 114 -16.08 3.10 -16.56
N LEU A 115 -14.94 3.24 -15.89
CA LEU A 115 -13.64 2.66 -16.21
C LEU A 115 -13.15 3.06 -17.62
N ALA A 116 -13.56 4.24 -18.11
CA ALA A 116 -13.09 4.79 -19.36
C ALA A 116 -11.75 5.48 -19.17
N TYR A 117 -10.83 5.31 -20.13
CA TYR A 117 -9.56 6.03 -20.16
C TYR A 117 -9.81 7.54 -20.24
N LYS A 118 -9.08 8.35 -19.46
CA LYS A 118 -9.16 9.81 -19.45
C LYS A 118 -7.87 10.48 -19.91
N SER A 119 -6.73 10.08 -19.35
CA SER A 119 -5.46 10.74 -19.65
C SER A 119 -4.25 9.90 -19.22
N THR A 120 -3.07 10.30 -19.73
CA THR A 120 -1.77 9.80 -19.28
C THR A 120 -0.94 10.97 -18.77
N TRP A 121 -0.29 10.79 -17.64
CA TRP A 121 0.55 11.78 -16.99
C TRP A 121 2.00 11.29 -16.91
N SER A 122 2.95 12.23 -16.91
CA SER A 122 4.33 11.93 -16.60
C SER A 122 4.48 11.57 -15.11
N TYR A 123 5.18 10.48 -14.84
CA TYR A 123 5.51 10.02 -13.49
C TYR A 123 7.02 9.74 -13.43
N PRO A 124 7.86 10.64 -12.90
CA PRO A 124 9.30 10.66 -13.16
C PRO A 124 10.14 9.63 -12.38
N ARG A 125 9.50 8.63 -11.77
CA ARG A 125 10.16 7.56 -11.00
C ARG A 125 9.57 6.19 -11.35
N GLU A 126 10.15 5.12 -10.79
CA GLU A 126 9.51 3.82 -10.82
C GLU A 126 8.20 3.88 -10.02
N GLY A 127 7.13 3.35 -10.58
CA GLY A 127 5.90 3.10 -9.85
C GLY A 127 5.95 1.71 -9.24
N TRP A 128 5.61 1.60 -7.95
CA TRP A 128 5.40 0.33 -7.26
C TRP A 128 3.97 0.34 -6.67
N GLY A 129 3.79 0.52 -5.38
CA GLY A 129 2.47 0.63 -4.78
C GLY A 129 1.86 2.03 -4.89
N LEU A 130 0.54 2.11 -4.80
CA LEU A 130 -0.19 3.36 -4.79
C LEU A 130 -1.44 3.24 -3.90
N THR A 131 -1.60 4.17 -2.96
CA THR A 131 -2.82 4.32 -2.15
C THR A 131 -3.18 5.78 -1.96
N THR A 132 -4.21 6.08 -1.17
CA THR A 132 -4.64 7.45 -0.89
C THR A 132 -5.14 7.60 0.56
N ASP A 133 -4.91 8.79 1.14
CA ASP A 133 -5.51 9.24 2.39
C ASP A 133 -6.85 9.98 2.17
N GLY A 134 -7.40 9.93 0.95
CA GLY A 134 -8.57 10.66 0.51
C GLY A 134 -8.29 12.10 0.08
N LYS A 135 -7.03 12.56 0.13
CA LYS A 135 -6.58 13.90 -0.27
C LYS A 135 -5.38 13.85 -1.19
N SER A 136 -4.44 12.96 -0.90
CA SER A 136 -3.18 12.79 -1.62
C SER A 136 -3.09 11.40 -2.21
N LEU A 137 -2.43 11.27 -3.35
CA LEU A 137 -1.88 10.02 -3.83
C LEU A 137 -0.61 9.71 -3.03
N ILE A 138 -0.45 8.49 -2.54
CA ILE A 138 0.71 8.04 -1.77
C ILE A 138 1.34 6.85 -2.50
N ALA A 139 2.57 7.02 -2.97
CA ALA A 139 3.25 6.02 -3.79
C ALA A 139 4.54 5.51 -3.16
N SER A 140 4.88 4.25 -3.43
CA SER A 140 6.17 3.64 -3.18
C SER A 140 6.99 3.51 -4.48
N ASP A 141 8.30 3.27 -4.37
CA ASP A 141 9.25 3.05 -5.46
C ASP A 141 10.28 1.95 -5.15
N GLY A 142 9.95 1.06 -4.22
CA GLY A 142 10.86 0.00 -3.75
C GLY A 142 11.93 0.48 -2.76
N SER A 143 12.09 1.78 -2.55
CA SER A 143 12.94 2.32 -1.49
C SER A 143 12.21 2.37 -0.14
N ALA A 144 12.85 2.98 0.87
CA ALA A 144 12.21 3.27 2.17
C ALA A 144 11.37 4.55 2.13
N ARG A 145 11.07 5.13 0.98
CA ARG A 145 10.37 6.40 0.84
C ARG A 145 8.97 6.21 0.33
N LEU A 146 8.04 6.99 0.88
CA LEU A 146 6.69 7.17 0.38
C LEU A 146 6.53 8.60 -0.09
N TYR A 147 5.93 8.77 -1.27
CA TYR A 147 5.77 10.06 -1.93
C TYR A 147 4.30 10.47 -1.90
N PHE A 148 4.01 11.57 -1.21
CA PHE A 148 2.68 12.18 -1.21
C PHE A 148 2.59 13.18 -2.35
N MET A 149 1.55 13.08 -3.16
CA MET A 149 1.36 13.87 -4.37
C MET A 149 -0.11 14.32 -4.46
N ASP A 150 -0.34 15.39 -5.18
CA ASP A 150 -1.70 15.74 -5.60
C ASP A 150 -2.18 14.85 -6.78
N ASP A 151 -3.42 15.06 -7.22
CA ASP A 151 -4.05 14.34 -8.33
C ASP A 151 -3.43 14.63 -9.71
N LYS A 152 -2.44 15.50 -9.77
CA LYS A 152 -1.60 15.82 -10.95
C LYS A 152 -0.18 15.28 -10.81
N PHE A 153 0.07 14.40 -9.84
CA PHE A 153 1.38 13.81 -9.51
C PHE A 153 2.44 14.84 -9.09
N LYS A 154 2.03 16.05 -8.69
CA LYS A 154 2.96 17.03 -8.11
C LYS A 154 3.28 16.62 -6.67
N GLN A 155 4.56 16.33 -6.43
CA GLN A 155 5.05 15.94 -5.10
C GLN A 155 4.86 17.07 -4.08
N GLN A 156 4.26 16.71 -2.95
CA GLN A 156 3.99 17.60 -1.82
C GLN A 156 4.88 17.27 -0.61
N LYS A 157 5.07 15.97 -0.33
CA LYS A 157 5.82 15.48 0.82
C LYS A 157 6.56 14.18 0.44
N VAL A 158 7.71 13.95 1.07
CA VAL A 158 8.39 12.63 1.09
C VAL A 158 8.50 12.19 2.54
N LEU A 159 8.13 10.94 2.79
CA LEU A 159 8.17 10.32 4.10
C LEU A 159 9.16 9.15 4.06
N THR A 160 10.14 9.13 4.94
CA THR A 160 11.06 7.98 5.08
C THR A 160 10.51 7.02 6.13
N VAL A 161 10.24 5.78 5.73
CA VAL A 161 9.71 4.74 6.61
C VAL A 161 10.85 4.11 7.41
N LYS A 162 10.68 4.02 8.73
CA LYS A 162 11.67 3.46 9.65
C LYS A 162 11.02 2.50 10.64
N MET A 163 11.73 1.44 10.96
CA MET A 163 11.41 0.51 12.04
C MET A 163 12.61 0.38 12.97
N ASN A 164 12.42 0.67 14.26
CA ASN A 164 13.49 0.67 15.26
C ASN A 164 14.72 1.50 14.81
N GLY A 165 14.45 2.72 14.29
CA GLY A 165 15.48 3.65 13.81
C GLY A 165 16.12 3.33 12.45
N ARG A 166 15.82 2.16 11.84
CA ARG A 166 16.39 1.72 10.55
C ARG A 166 15.39 1.88 9.41
N PRO A 167 15.81 2.35 8.21
CA PRO A 167 14.95 2.43 7.05
C PRO A 167 14.40 1.06 6.64
N VAL A 168 13.10 0.98 6.31
CA VAL A 168 12.46 -0.21 5.75
C VAL A 168 12.44 -0.09 4.23
N GLN A 169 13.30 -0.87 3.57
CA GLN A 169 13.40 -0.93 2.11
C GLN A 169 12.34 -1.85 1.51
N MET A 170 12.24 -1.84 0.17
CA MET A 170 11.39 -2.75 -0.61
C MET A 170 9.90 -2.57 -0.34
N LEU A 171 9.48 -1.34 0.00
CA LEU A 171 8.06 -1.01 0.13
C LEU A 171 7.38 -1.15 -1.24
N ASN A 172 6.34 -1.97 -1.31
CA ASN A 172 5.66 -2.30 -2.56
C ASN A 172 4.18 -1.88 -2.49
N GLU A 173 3.27 -2.80 -2.69
CA GLU A 173 1.84 -2.53 -2.73
C GLU A 173 1.38 -1.90 -1.40
N LEU A 174 0.49 -0.92 -1.51
CA LEU A 174 0.09 -0.03 -0.43
C LEU A 174 -1.43 0.00 -0.26
N GLU A 175 -1.88 0.04 1.00
CA GLU A 175 -3.28 0.28 1.32
C GLU A 175 -3.43 1.25 2.49
N TRP A 176 -4.50 2.07 2.46
CA TRP A 176 -4.85 2.98 3.54
C TRP A 176 -5.93 2.38 4.42
N ILE A 177 -5.59 2.02 5.66
CA ILE A 177 -6.50 1.38 6.61
C ILE A 177 -6.49 2.16 7.93
N ASP A 178 -7.64 2.66 8.35
CA ASP A 178 -7.84 3.30 9.68
C ASP A 178 -6.79 4.37 10.00
N GLY A 179 -6.47 5.24 9.03
CA GLY A 179 -5.51 6.33 9.23
C GLY A 179 -4.05 5.91 9.21
N LYS A 180 -3.74 4.69 8.77
CA LYS A 180 -2.38 4.15 8.63
C LYS A 180 -2.12 3.69 7.20
N ILE A 181 -0.85 3.72 6.80
CA ILE A 181 -0.40 3.15 5.54
C ILE A 181 0.07 1.72 5.83
N TRP A 182 -0.54 0.76 5.15
CA TRP A 182 -0.07 -0.61 5.15
C TRP A 182 0.76 -0.83 3.89
N ALA A 183 1.88 -1.53 4.00
CA ALA A 183 2.76 -1.77 2.87
C ALA A 183 3.28 -3.20 2.86
N ASN A 184 3.18 -3.88 1.73
CA ASN A 184 3.93 -5.10 1.49
C ASN A 184 5.44 -4.78 1.48
N VAL A 185 6.25 -5.60 2.16
CA VAL A 185 7.70 -5.59 2.03
C VAL A 185 8.09 -6.66 1.01
N TYR A 186 8.42 -6.24 -0.21
CA TYR A 186 8.68 -7.12 -1.35
C TYR A 186 9.73 -8.19 -1.04
N MET A 187 9.56 -9.39 -1.58
CA MET A 187 10.36 -10.61 -1.34
C MET A 187 10.25 -11.17 0.09
N THR A 188 9.25 -10.73 0.86
CA THR A 188 8.97 -11.26 2.21
C THR A 188 7.49 -11.59 2.38
N ASP A 189 7.15 -12.32 3.44
CA ASP A 189 5.77 -12.53 3.87
C ASP A 189 5.34 -11.50 4.95
N MET A 190 5.90 -10.28 4.92
CA MET A 190 5.66 -9.24 5.91
C MET A 190 4.93 -8.04 5.31
N ILE A 191 3.94 -7.54 6.06
CA ILE A 191 3.34 -6.23 5.85
C ILE A 191 3.75 -5.34 7.03
N VAL A 192 4.05 -4.06 6.77
CA VAL A 192 4.31 -3.06 7.80
C VAL A 192 3.16 -2.07 7.88
N ILE A 193 2.81 -1.67 9.11
CA ILE A 193 1.80 -0.64 9.42
C ILE A 193 2.54 0.63 9.82
N ILE A 194 2.37 1.67 9.03
CA ILE A 194 3.18 2.89 9.04
C ILE A 194 2.33 4.07 9.50
N ASN A 195 2.87 4.86 10.42
CA ASN A 195 2.28 6.14 10.79
C ASN A 195 2.56 7.18 9.69
N PRO A 196 1.54 7.78 9.05
CA PRO A 196 1.73 8.71 7.95
C PRO A 196 2.29 10.07 8.38
N SER A 197 2.30 10.40 9.67
CA SER A 197 2.81 11.69 10.16
C SER A 197 4.34 11.73 10.21
N ASP A 198 4.98 10.64 10.63
CA ASP A 198 6.42 10.56 10.93
C ASP A 198 7.16 9.43 10.21
N GLY A 199 6.43 8.48 9.59
CA GLY A 199 6.99 7.33 8.87
C GLY A 199 7.46 6.19 9.78
N MET A 200 7.15 6.25 11.08
CA MET A 200 7.51 5.15 11.98
C MET A 200 6.58 3.96 11.76
N VAL A 201 7.18 2.76 11.73
CA VAL A 201 6.42 1.50 11.73
C VAL A 201 5.90 1.26 13.14
N GLU A 202 4.57 1.22 13.28
CA GLU A 202 3.87 0.95 14.54
C GLU A 202 3.50 -0.53 14.69
N GLY A 203 3.43 -1.25 13.59
CA GLY A 203 3.08 -2.67 13.59
C GLY A 203 3.70 -3.45 12.43
N THR A 204 3.89 -4.75 12.64
CA THR A 204 4.24 -5.72 11.59
C THR A 204 3.21 -6.82 11.56
N VAL A 205 2.86 -7.29 10.35
CA VAL A 205 1.94 -8.40 10.12
C VAL A 205 2.71 -9.53 9.47
N ASP A 206 2.79 -10.65 10.16
CA ASP A 206 3.39 -11.88 9.68
C ASP A 206 2.35 -12.68 8.90
N CYS A 207 2.53 -12.78 7.59
CA CYS A 207 1.69 -13.52 6.66
C CYS A 207 2.34 -14.87 6.25
N SER A 208 3.37 -15.33 6.96
CA SER A 208 4.05 -16.58 6.67
C SER A 208 3.07 -17.75 6.68
N GLY A 209 3.07 -18.52 5.59
CA GLY A 209 2.19 -19.68 5.43
C GLY A 209 0.74 -19.34 5.06
N LEU A 210 0.41 -18.07 4.79
CA LEU A 210 -0.93 -17.66 4.34
C LEU A 210 -1.33 -18.43 3.06
N LEU A 211 -0.44 -18.52 2.06
CA LEU A 211 -0.62 -19.44 0.94
C LEU A 211 0.01 -20.79 1.27
N PRO A 212 -0.79 -21.88 1.46
CA PRO A 212 -0.26 -23.22 1.74
C PRO A 212 0.64 -23.73 0.60
N ARG A 213 1.65 -24.54 0.95
CA ARG A 213 2.57 -25.15 -0.03
C ARG A 213 1.83 -25.95 -1.11
N SER A 214 0.73 -26.62 -0.76
CA SER A 214 -0.09 -27.42 -1.68
C SER A 214 -0.78 -26.61 -2.78
N LEU A 215 -0.89 -25.28 -2.60
CA LEU A 215 -1.48 -24.36 -3.57
C LEU A 215 -0.42 -23.62 -4.40
N ARG A 216 0.85 -23.84 -4.14
CA ARG A 216 1.97 -23.23 -4.86
C ARG A 216 2.39 -24.09 -6.05
N ASP A 217 2.73 -23.43 -7.14
CA ASP A 217 3.33 -24.04 -8.35
C ASP A 217 4.51 -23.19 -8.86
N ALA A 218 5.02 -23.51 -10.05
CA ALA A 218 6.18 -22.82 -10.64
C ALA A 218 5.94 -21.34 -10.96
N ASN A 219 4.69 -20.93 -11.12
CA ASN A 219 4.31 -19.55 -11.45
C ASN A 219 3.98 -18.71 -10.21
N THR A 220 3.79 -19.36 -9.07
CA THR A 220 3.45 -18.68 -7.82
C THR A 220 4.60 -17.78 -7.37
N ASP A 221 4.33 -16.48 -7.23
CA ASP A 221 5.29 -15.49 -6.82
C ASP A 221 4.97 -14.97 -5.41
N VAL A 222 5.46 -13.81 -5.01
CA VAL A 222 5.44 -13.30 -3.64
C VAL A 222 4.07 -12.76 -3.20
N LEU A 223 3.90 -12.63 -1.89
CA LEU A 223 2.82 -11.85 -1.28
C LEU A 223 2.83 -10.42 -1.83
N ASN A 224 1.73 -9.98 -2.41
CA ASN A 224 1.52 -8.61 -2.87
C ASN A 224 0.03 -8.38 -3.15
N GLY A 225 -0.54 -7.36 -2.54
CA GLY A 225 -1.95 -7.01 -2.66
C GLY A 225 -2.65 -7.01 -1.31
N ILE A 226 -3.02 -5.81 -0.86
CA ILE A 226 -3.79 -5.54 0.35
C ILE A 226 -5.02 -4.75 -0.10
N ALA A 227 -6.21 -5.19 0.26
CA ALA A 227 -7.42 -4.41 0.02
C ALA A 227 -8.24 -4.30 1.28
N TYR A 228 -8.73 -3.10 1.55
CA TYR A 228 -9.63 -2.81 2.66
C TYR A 228 -11.01 -2.40 2.14
N ASN A 229 -12.05 -3.10 2.59
CA ASN A 229 -13.41 -2.72 2.27
C ASN A 229 -13.99 -1.82 3.38
N PRO A 230 -14.09 -0.51 3.19
CA PRO A 230 -14.56 0.41 4.23
C PRO A 230 -16.06 0.22 4.57
N LYS A 231 -16.84 -0.51 3.76
CA LYS A 231 -18.26 -0.77 4.03
C LYS A 231 -18.47 -1.76 5.15
N ASP A 232 -17.55 -2.72 5.32
CA ASP A 232 -17.69 -3.80 6.32
C ASP A 232 -16.42 -4.01 7.18
N GLY A 233 -15.38 -3.18 6.96
CA GLY A 233 -14.14 -3.21 7.74
C GLY A 233 -13.25 -4.43 7.47
N LYS A 234 -13.45 -5.13 6.37
CA LYS A 234 -12.73 -6.35 6.05
C LYS A 234 -11.43 -6.08 5.31
N ILE A 235 -10.42 -6.88 5.63
CA ILE A 235 -9.11 -6.85 5.00
C ILE A 235 -8.93 -8.10 4.16
N TYR A 236 -8.41 -7.91 2.96
CA TYR A 236 -8.15 -8.97 2.00
C TYR A 236 -6.68 -8.95 1.60
N LEU A 237 -6.06 -10.13 1.53
CA LEU A 237 -4.67 -10.31 1.14
C LEU A 237 -4.55 -11.35 0.04
N THR A 238 -3.65 -11.10 -0.92
CA THR A 238 -3.29 -12.05 -1.96
C THR A 238 -1.80 -11.93 -2.31
N GLY A 239 -1.37 -12.56 -3.38
CA GLY A 239 -0.03 -12.44 -3.93
C GLY A 239 -0.03 -12.61 -5.44
N LYS A 240 1.12 -12.31 -6.04
CA LYS A 240 1.36 -12.42 -7.48
C LYS A 240 1.20 -13.86 -7.92
N CYS A 241 0.27 -14.10 -8.85
CA CYS A 241 -0.06 -15.44 -9.36
C CYS A 241 -0.53 -16.42 -8.27
N TRP A 242 -1.14 -15.92 -7.21
CA TRP A 242 -1.73 -16.78 -6.20
C TRP A 242 -3.10 -17.30 -6.64
N LYS A 243 -3.43 -18.53 -6.27
CA LYS A 243 -4.74 -19.17 -6.53
C LYS A 243 -5.82 -18.77 -5.54
N ARG A 244 -5.46 -18.00 -4.52
CA ARG A 244 -6.37 -17.60 -3.43
C ARG A 244 -6.19 -16.14 -3.06
N LEU A 245 -7.32 -15.54 -2.73
CA LEU A 245 -7.46 -14.30 -2.00
C LEU A 245 -8.04 -14.65 -0.62
N TYR A 246 -7.52 -14.03 0.43
CA TYR A 246 -7.86 -14.34 1.80
C TYR A 246 -8.50 -13.13 2.49
N GLU A 247 -9.73 -13.29 3.01
CA GLU A 247 -10.28 -12.39 4.02
C GLU A 247 -9.60 -12.74 5.35
N VAL A 248 -9.00 -11.75 6.00
CA VAL A 248 -8.19 -11.96 7.20
C VAL A 248 -8.60 -11.01 8.33
N ARG A 249 -8.27 -11.40 9.56
CA ARG A 249 -8.21 -10.51 10.71
C ARG A 249 -6.83 -10.57 11.34
N LEU A 250 -6.44 -9.50 12.01
CA LEU A 250 -5.20 -9.48 12.77
C LEU A 250 -5.40 -10.06 14.17
N VAL A 251 -4.40 -10.83 14.62
CA VAL A 251 -4.28 -11.33 16.00
C VAL A 251 -2.92 -10.87 16.51
N GLU A 252 -2.90 -10.13 17.59
CA GLU A 252 -1.65 -9.67 18.22
C GLU A 252 -0.93 -10.88 18.84
N LYS A 253 0.42 -10.89 18.70
CA LYS A 253 1.31 -11.96 19.21
C LYS A 253 1.61 -11.77 20.70
#